data_e33e4ebee713ec1a56aaaf73ea432112
#
_entry.id   e33e4ebee713ec1a56aaaf73ea432112
#
_cell.length_a   1.000
_cell.length_b   1.000
_cell.length_c   1.000
_cell.angle_alpha   90.00
_cell.angle_beta   90.00
_cell.angle_gamma   90.00
#
_symmetry.space_group_name_H-M   'P 1'
#
loop_
_entity.id
_entity.type
_entity.pdbx_description
1 polymer ?
#
loop_
_entity_poly.entity_id
_entity_poly.type
_entity_poly.pdbx_seq_one_letter_code
_entity_poly.pdbx_strand_id
1 'polypeptide(L)'
;MATKLDGLFTPGGRLVMGSLTEKDDKDYDGKAIPDEKQRYFFGVAVPKDAPGVMELINSIWVTAATDYASVPLVMNQINQGLAAKDFAWKIQDGDIPTYDKKTGQLKTTPDYILGCYIFKFSTQFEFDACDANGVQIARGDIKNGDYVDVM
;
A
#
# COMPACT_ATOMS: atom_id res chain seq x y z
N MET A 1 2.31 4.48 25.73
CA MET A 1 0.88 4.21 25.49
C MET A 1 0.64 4.18 24.00
N ALA A 2 0.24 3.05 23.47
CA ALA A 2 -0.14 3.02 22.06
C ALA A 2 -1.32 3.97 21.86
N THR A 3 -1.14 5.03 21.08
CA THR A 3 -2.25 5.85 20.64
C THR A 3 -3.16 4.90 19.87
N LYS A 4 -4.37 4.68 20.38
CA LYS A 4 -5.40 4.01 19.62
C LYS A 4 -5.59 4.83 18.37
N LEU A 5 -5.04 4.36 17.26
CA LEU A 5 -5.37 4.92 15.98
C LEU A 5 -6.86 4.62 15.79
N ASP A 6 -7.70 5.59 16.07
CA ASP A 6 -9.08 5.55 15.64
C ASP A 6 -9.00 5.33 14.13
N GLY A 7 -9.55 4.20 13.68
CA GLY A 7 -9.27 3.60 12.40
C GLY A 7 -9.15 4.61 11.26
N LEU A 8 -7.95 4.71 10.71
CA LEU A 8 -7.74 5.42 9.46
C LEU A 8 -8.26 4.52 8.35
N PHE A 9 -9.31 4.99 7.68
CA PHE A 9 -9.80 4.33 6.48
C PHE A 9 -9.14 4.95 5.25
N THR A 10 -8.78 4.14 4.28
CA THR A 10 -8.53 4.67 2.96
C THR A 10 -9.84 5.18 2.39
N PRO A 11 -9.85 6.29 1.63
CA PRO A 11 -10.98 6.59 0.74
C PRO A 11 -11.23 5.40 -0.19
N GLY A 12 -12.48 5.19 -0.61
CA GLY A 12 -12.85 4.09 -1.49
C GLY A 12 -11.94 3.96 -2.69
N GLY A 13 -11.30 2.82 -2.85
CA GLY A 13 -10.35 2.56 -3.91
C GLY A 13 -10.56 1.19 -4.53
N ARG A 14 -9.92 0.95 -5.70
CA ARG A 14 -9.97 -0.34 -6.39
C ARG A 14 -8.84 -1.24 -5.93
N LEU A 15 -9.16 -2.48 -5.62
CA LEU A 15 -8.14 -3.52 -5.44
C LEU A 15 -7.48 -3.81 -6.79
N VAL A 16 -6.17 -3.57 -6.92
CA VAL A 16 -5.46 -3.60 -8.20
C VAL A 16 -4.31 -4.58 -8.24
N MET A 17 -3.85 -5.06 -7.11
CA MET A 17 -2.71 -5.99 -7.06
C MET A 17 -2.72 -6.84 -5.80
N GLY A 18 -1.98 -7.94 -5.86
CA GLY A 18 -1.76 -8.83 -4.72
C GLY A 18 -2.89 -9.84 -4.51
N SER A 19 -2.90 -10.43 -3.33
CA SER A 19 -3.88 -11.44 -2.94
C SER A 19 -4.35 -11.24 -1.51
N LEU A 20 -5.64 -11.38 -1.28
CA LEU A 20 -6.25 -11.37 0.05
C LEU A 20 -6.31 -12.78 0.68
N THR A 21 -6.07 -13.82 -0.10
CA THR A 21 -6.25 -15.21 0.32
C THR A 21 -4.97 -16.00 0.44
N GLU A 22 -3.93 -15.58 -0.26
CA GLU A 22 -2.65 -16.30 -0.32
C GLU A 22 -1.51 -15.38 0.09
N LYS A 23 -0.60 -15.89 0.90
CA LYS A 23 0.65 -15.20 1.24
C LYS A 23 1.67 -15.36 0.13
N ASP A 24 2.53 -14.36 -0.03
CA ASP A 24 3.67 -14.46 -0.93
C ASP A 24 4.66 -15.51 -0.40
N ASP A 25 4.97 -16.51 -1.20
CA ASP A 25 5.90 -17.58 -0.89
C ASP A 25 7.28 -17.40 -1.50
N LYS A 26 7.44 -16.43 -2.38
CA LYS A 26 8.70 -16.08 -3.04
C LYS A 26 8.97 -14.58 -2.94
N ASP A 27 10.26 -14.25 -2.77
CA ASP A 27 10.70 -12.87 -2.79
C ASP A 27 10.81 -12.33 -4.23
N TYR A 28 11.23 -11.09 -4.33
CA TYR A 28 11.38 -10.39 -5.61
C TYR A 28 12.37 -11.10 -6.57
N ASP A 29 13.37 -11.78 -6.03
CA ASP A 29 14.37 -12.52 -6.81
C ASP A 29 13.95 -13.97 -7.10
N GLY A 30 12.74 -14.36 -6.71
CA GLY A 30 12.21 -15.71 -6.90
C GLY A 30 12.70 -16.72 -5.86
N LYS A 31 13.35 -16.27 -4.80
CA LYS A 31 13.78 -17.12 -3.69
C LYS A 31 12.62 -17.42 -2.76
N ALA A 32 12.57 -18.64 -2.24
CA ALA A 32 11.55 -19.04 -1.28
C ALA A 32 11.61 -18.20 0.01
N ILE A 33 10.46 -17.74 0.46
CA ILE A 33 10.31 -17.04 1.74
C ILE A 33 9.95 -18.08 2.80
N PRO A 34 10.67 -18.15 3.94
CA PRO A 34 10.30 -19.02 5.05
C PRO A 34 8.87 -18.76 5.51
N ASP A 35 8.13 -19.80 5.89
CA ASP A 35 6.71 -19.71 6.24
C ASP A 35 6.41 -18.63 7.27
N GLU A 36 7.26 -18.47 8.28
CA GLU A 36 7.11 -17.46 9.33
C GLU A 36 7.31 -16.01 8.85
N LYS A 37 7.85 -15.82 7.64
CA LYS A 37 8.07 -14.50 7.04
C LYS A 37 7.11 -14.20 5.89
N GLN A 38 6.31 -15.16 5.48
CA GLN A 38 5.33 -14.96 4.41
C GLN A 38 4.25 -13.98 4.85
N ARG A 39 3.79 -13.15 3.91
CA ARG A 39 2.80 -12.10 4.17
C ARG A 39 1.74 -12.08 3.10
N TYR A 40 0.52 -11.76 3.50
CA TYR A 40 -0.47 -11.25 2.57
C TYR A 40 0.00 -9.88 2.07
N PHE A 41 -0.11 -9.65 0.79
CA PHE A 41 0.22 -8.37 0.18
C PHE A 41 -0.87 -7.99 -0.82
N PHE A 42 -1.33 -6.75 -0.74
CA PHE A 42 -2.29 -6.21 -1.71
C PHE A 42 -2.14 -4.69 -1.83
N GLY A 43 -2.64 -4.16 -2.93
CA GLY A 43 -2.62 -2.74 -3.22
C GLY A 43 -3.98 -2.21 -3.64
N VAL A 44 -4.28 -1.02 -3.18
CA VAL A 44 -5.54 -0.32 -3.47
C VAL A 44 -5.22 1.00 -4.17
N ALA A 45 -5.80 1.21 -5.36
CA ALA A 45 -5.67 2.44 -6.12
C ALA A 45 -6.79 3.41 -5.75
N VAL A 46 -6.41 4.56 -5.24
CA VAL A 46 -7.32 5.63 -4.82
C VAL A 46 -7.11 6.84 -5.73
N PRO A 47 -8.16 7.41 -6.36
CA PRO A 47 -8.02 8.61 -7.18
C PRO A 47 -7.38 9.76 -6.39
N LYS A 48 -6.51 10.52 -7.03
CA LYS A 48 -5.81 11.65 -6.39
C LYS A 48 -6.77 12.76 -5.93
N ASP A 49 -7.95 12.86 -6.53
CA ASP A 49 -8.99 13.80 -6.20
C ASP A 49 -10.03 13.25 -5.21
N ALA A 50 -9.86 12.02 -4.73
CA ALA A 50 -10.79 11.45 -3.75
C ALA A 50 -10.79 12.25 -2.45
N PRO A 51 -11.96 12.52 -1.85
CA PRO A 51 -12.04 13.20 -0.56
C PRO A 51 -11.26 12.44 0.52
N GLY A 52 -10.41 13.15 1.25
CA GLY A 52 -9.64 12.57 2.36
C GLY A 52 -8.32 11.90 1.98
N VAL A 53 -8.00 11.70 0.68
CA VAL A 53 -6.76 11.03 0.27
C VAL A 53 -5.51 11.82 0.68
N MET A 54 -5.54 13.15 0.53
CA MET A 54 -4.40 13.99 0.89
C MET A 54 -4.21 14.06 2.40
N GLU A 55 -5.28 14.09 3.17
CA GLU A 55 -5.23 14.04 4.63
C GLU A 55 -4.63 12.71 5.11
N LEU A 56 -4.98 11.60 4.48
CA LEU A 56 -4.40 10.30 4.79
C LEU A 56 -2.89 10.27 4.50
N ILE A 57 -2.48 10.74 3.32
CA ILE A 57 -1.05 10.80 2.96
C ILE A 57 -0.29 11.71 3.92
N ASN A 58 -0.86 12.86 4.26
CA ASN A 58 -0.23 13.78 5.20
C ASN A 58 -0.09 13.16 6.60
N SER A 59 -1.08 12.42 7.06
CA SER A 59 -1.02 11.70 8.34
C SER A 59 0.09 10.64 8.35
N ILE A 60 0.25 9.91 7.26
CA ILE A 60 1.34 8.93 7.10
C ILE A 60 2.69 9.64 7.10
N TRP A 61 2.81 10.77 6.39
CA TRP A 61 4.04 11.56 6.35
C TRP A 61 4.41 12.09 7.74
N VAL A 62 3.46 12.66 8.47
CA VAL A 62 3.68 13.19 9.84
C VAL A 62 4.10 12.08 10.79
N THR A 63 3.49 10.90 10.69
CA THR A 63 3.87 9.75 11.49
C THR A 63 5.31 9.33 11.21
N ALA A 64 5.70 9.21 9.95
CA ALA A 64 7.07 8.89 9.57
C ALA A 64 8.07 9.94 10.06
N ALA A 65 7.76 11.22 9.86
CA ALA A 65 8.62 12.33 10.31
C ALA A 65 8.78 12.36 11.84
N THR A 66 7.75 11.99 12.57
CA THR A 66 7.78 11.89 14.03
C THR A 66 8.64 10.70 14.48
N ASP A 67 8.46 9.55 13.88
CA ASP A 67 9.17 8.32 14.25
C ASP A 67 10.67 8.41 13.95
N TYR A 68 11.05 9.11 12.88
CA TYR A 68 12.43 9.22 12.44
C TYR A 68 13.07 10.60 12.68
N ALA A 69 12.45 11.45 13.50
CA ALA A 69 12.90 12.81 13.76
C ALA A 69 14.35 12.90 14.22
N SER A 70 14.86 11.90 14.95
CA SER A 70 16.23 11.82 15.45
C SER A 70 17.23 11.16 14.49
N VAL A 71 16.80 10.76 13.30
CA VAL A 71 17.62 10.03 12.31
C VAL A 71 17.78 10.88 11.05
N PRO A 72 18.81 11.76 10.97
CA PRO A 72 18.95 12.75 9.88
C PRO A 72 18.98 12.14 8.48
N LEU A 73 19.63 10.98 8.30
CA LEU A 73 19.70 10.32 7.00
C LEU A 73 18.32 9.86 6.52
N VAL A 74 17.47 9.37 7.42
CA VAL A 74 16.10 8.95 7.09
C VAL A 74 15.22 10.18 6.86
N MET A 75 15.38 11.23 7.67
CA MET A 75 14.65 12.49 7.48
C MET A 75 14.92 13.13 6.13
N ASN A 76 16.16 13.06 5.62
CA ASN A 76 16.48 13.54 4.28
C ASN A 76 15.72 12.78 3.19
N GLN A 77 15.52 11.48 3.37
CA GLN A 77 14.73 10.67 2.44
C GLN A 77 13.24 11.01 2.54
N ILE A 78 12.72 11.14 3.75
CA ILE A 78 11.31 11.52 3.99
C ILE A 78 11.01 12.88 3.35
N ASN A 79 11.90 13.85 3.45
CA ASN A 79 11.73 15.18 2.88
C ASN A 79 11.74 15.20 1.34
N GLN A 80 12.21 14.14 0.68
CA GLN A 80 12.11 13.98 -0.77
C GLN A 80 10.69 13.57 -1.22
N GLY A 81 9.81 13.26 -0.28
CA GLY A 81 8.44 12.84 -0.57
C GLY A 81 8.33 11.45 -1.19
N LEU A 82 7.25 11.20 -1.92
CA LEU A 82 6.97 9.91 -2.53
C LEU A 82 7.96 9.50 -3.64
N ALA A 83 8.76 10.43 -4.12
CA ALA A 83 9.82 10.15 -5.09
C ALA A 83 11.10 9.59 -4.46
N ALA A 84 11.20 9.54 -3.13
CA ALA A 84 12.35 8.98 -2.43
C ALA A 84 12.55 7.50 -2.82
N LYS A 85 13.77 7.18 -3.27
CA LYS A 85 14.08 5.81 -3.75
C LYS A 85 14.37 4.85 -2.60
N ASP A 86 14.89 5.37 -1.49
CA ASP A 86 15.40 4.57 -0.38
C ASP A 86 14.45 4.49 0.81
N PHE A 87 13.36 5.25 0.79
CA PHE A 87 12.34 5.21 1.81
C PHE A 87 11.08 4.50 1.30
N ALA A 88 10.70 3.41 1.96
CA ALA A 88 9.57 2.59 1.55
C ALA A 88 8.24 3.13 2.11
N TRP A 89 7.68 4.12 1.45
CA TRP A 89 6.42 4.76 1.85
C TRP A 89 5.22 3.82 1.89
N LYS A 90 5.26 2.73 1.14
CA LYS A 90 4.08 1.89 0.88
C LYS A 90 2.96 2.62 0.16
N ILE A 91 3.30 3.74 -0.46
CA ILE A 91 2.42 4.53 -1.33
C ILE A 91 3.17 4.74 -2.63
N GLN A 92 2.51 4.41 -3.74
CA GLN A 92 3.04 4.63 -5.08
C GLN A 92 2.20 5.68 -5.79
N ASP A 93 2.85 6.65 -6.41
CA ASP A 93 2.17 7.56 -7.35
C ASP A 93 2.04 6.86 -8.70
N GLY A 94 0.80 6.60 -9.13
CA GLY A 94 0.53 5.88 -10.37
C GLY A 94 0.94 6.64 -11.63
N ASP A 95 1.17 7.94 -11.53
CA ASP A 95 1.61 8.78 -12.68
C ASP A 95 3.14 8.82 -12.82
N ILE A 96 3.88 8.36 -11.81
CA ILE A 96 5.35 8.28 -11.89
C ILE A 96 5.73 7.00 -12.63
N PRO A 97 6.49 7.10 -13.74
CA PRO A 97 6.96 5.93 -14.48
C PRO A 97 7.81 4.99 -13.60
N THR A 98 7.61 3.70 -13.78
CA THR A 98 8.42 2.67 -13.15
C THR A 98 9.29 1.95 -14.19
N TYR A 99 10.42 1.43 -13.73
CA TYR A 99 11.38 0.74 -14.58
C TYR A 99 11.58 -0.70 -14.12
N ASP A 100 11.78 -1.59 -15.07
CA ASP A 100 12.17 -2.96 -14.76
C ASP A 100 13.59 -2.96 -14.17
N LYS A 101 13.74 -3.52 -12.98
CA LYS A 101 15.04 -3.54 -12.28
C LYS A 101 16.08 -4.44 -12.96
N LYS A 102 15.62 -5.45 -13.71
CA LYS A 102 16.51 -6.38 -14.40
C LYS A 102 16.98 -5.87 -15.75
N THR A 103 16.09 -5.20 -16.49
CA THR A 103 16.37 -4.73 -17.87
C THR A 103 16.62 -3.24 -17.95
N GLY A 104 16.24 -2.45 -16.92
CA GLY A 104 16.30 -0.99 -16.96
C GLY A 104 15.28 -0.34 -17.89
N GLN A 105 14.41 -1.13 -18.51
CA GLN A 105 13.40 -0.62 -19.44
C GLN A 105 12.19 -0.04 -18.72
N LEU A 106 11.58 0.97 -19.34
CA LEU A 106 10.34 1.57 -18.85
C LEU A 106 9.21 0.54 -18.90
N LYS A 107 8.52 0.37 -17.75
CA LYS A 107 7.32 -0.46 -17.68
C LYS A 107 6.12 0.30 -18.23
N THR A 108 5.23 -0.41 -18.92
CA THR A 108 3.93 0.13 -19.31
C THR A 108 3.07 0.31 -18.07
N THR A 109 2.55 1.52 -17.87
CA THR A 109 1.65 1.81 -16.77
C THR A 109 0.22 1.43 -17.15
N PRO A 110 -0.45 0.56 -16.38
CA PRO A 110 -1.86 0.26 -16.62
C PRO A 110 -2.75 1.49 -16.45
N ASP A 111 -3.74 1.65 -17.31
CA ASP A 111 -4.64 2.82 -17.29
C ASP A 111 -5.38 2.97 -15.94
N TYR A 112 -5.70 1.85 -15.29
CA TYR A 112 -6.45 1.86 -14.04
C TYR A 112 -5.69 2.41 -12.82
N ILE A 113 -4.38 2.63 -12.93
CA ILE A 113 -3.58 3.26 -11.87
C ILE A 113 -3.18 4.71 -12.20
N LEU A 114 -3.40 5.16 -13.43
CA LEU A 114 -3.16 6.56 -13.79
C LEU A 114 -4.10 7.50 -13.03
N GLY A 115 -3.58 8.60 -12.55
CA GLY A 115 -4.34 9.56 -11.72
C GLY A 115 -4.66 9.07 -10.31
N CYS A 116 -4.02 7.98 -9.86
CA CYS A 116 -4.24 7.38 -8.56
C CYS A 116 -2.97 7.32 -7.73
N TYR A 117 -3.15 7.31 -6.41
CA TYR A 117 -2.16 6.77 -5.48
C TYR A 117 -2.47 5.31 -5.20
N ILE A 118 -1.46 4.46 -5.17
CA ILE A 118 -1.61 3.05 -4.81
C ILE A 118 -1.08 2.87 -3.39
N PHE A 119 -1.99 2.52 -2.47
CA PHE A 119 -1.64 2.18 -1.10
C PHE A 119 -1.37 0.68 -1.01
N LYS A 120 -0.19 0.31 -0.51
CA LYS A 120 0.27 -1.07 -0.41
C LYS A 120 0.20 -1.53 1.04
N PHE A 121 -0.43 -2.67 1.25
CA PHE A 121 -0.64 -3.27 2.56
C PHE A 121 0.01 -4.64 2.62
N SER A 122 0.59 -4.97 3.76
CA SER A 122 1.10 -6.30 4.02
C SER A 122 0.93 -6.69 5.47
N THR A 123 0.59 -7.95 5.72
CA THR A 123 0.46 -8.49 7.07
C THR A 123 0.78 -9.98 7.11
N GLN A 124 1.36 -10.43 8.20
CA GLN A 124 1.54 -11.85 8.49
C GLN A 124 0.28 -12.50 9.07
N PHE A 125 -0.62 -11.67 9.62
CA PHE A 125 -1.77 -12.14 10.37
C PHE A 125 -3.00 -12.31 9.49
N GLU A 126 -3.89 -13.19 9.91
CA GLU A 126 -5.23 -13.27 9.35
C GLU A 126 -5.99 -11.97 9.60
N PHE A 127 -6.83 -11.60 8.68
CA PHE A 127 -7.67 -10.40 8.76
C PHE A 127 -9.07 -10.69 8.23
N ASP A 128 -10.02 -9.92 8.69
CA ASP A 128 -11.43 -10.07 8.31
C ASP A 128 -11.78 -9.15 7.14
N ALA A 129 -12.73 -9.61 6.32
CA ALA A 129 -13.39 -8.82 5.31
C ALA A 129 -14.87 -8.71 5.64
N CYS A 130 -15.44 -7.53 5.41
CA CYS A 130 -16.85 -7.25 5.65
C CYS A 130 -17.46 -6.60 4.41
N ASP A 131 -18.78 -6.80 4.24
CA ASP A 131 -19.53 -6.04 3.24
C ASP A 131 -19.85 -4.62 3.74
N ALA A 132 -20.56 -3.83 2.92
CA ALA A 132 -20.94 -2.46 3.26
C ALA A 132 -21.84 -2.34 4.50
N ASN A 133 -22.47 -3.43 4.92
CA ASN A 133 -23.32 -3.49 6.11
C ASN A 133 -22.56 -3.97 7.36
N GLY A 134 -21.25 -4.21 7.23
CA GLY A 134 -20.43 -4.72 8.33
C GLY A 134 -20.57 -6.23 8.58
N VAL A 135 -21.21 -6.96 7.68
CA VAL A 135 -21.34 -8.42 7.77
C VAL A 135 -20.10 -9.09 7.21
N GLN A 136 -19.51 -9.97 7.99
CA GLN A 136 -18.31 -10.70 7.61
C GLN A 136 -18.57 -11.54 6.35
N ILE A 137 -17.65 -11.43 5.38
CA ILE A 137 -17.64 -12.20 4.14
C ILE A 137 -16.30 -12.93 3.99
N ALA A 138 -16.25 -13.90 3.07
CA ALA A 138 -14.99 -14.55 2.74
C ALA A 138 -14.08 -13.57 1.96
N ARG A 139 -12.80 -13.52 2.31
CA ARG A 139 -11.82 -12.67 1.59
C ARG A 139 -11.76 -12.99 0.09
N GLY A 140 -11.95 -14.27 -0.27
CA GLY A 140 -11.97 -14.71 -1.65
C GLY A 140 -13.16 -14.20 -2.48
N ASP A 141 -14.17 -13.64 -1.85
CA ASP A 141 -15.29 -12.98 -2.53
C ASP A 141 -14.93 -11.59 -3.06
N ILE A 142 -13.84 -11.01 -2.58
CA ILE A 142 -13.32 -9.74 -3.07
C ILE A 142 -12.33 -10.02 -4.20
N LYS A 143 -12.56 -9.43 -5.37
CA LYS A 143 -11.77 -9.63 -6.58
C LYS A 143 -11.00 -8.37 -6.94
N ASN A 144 -9.91 -8.53 -7.69
CA ASN A 144 -9.22 -7.40 -8.30
C ASN A 144 -10.21 -6.61 -9.18
N GLY A 145 -10.24 -5.31 -9.00
CA GLY A 145 -11.19 -4.41 -9.62
C GLY A 145 -12.36 -4.01 -8.73
N ASP A 146 -12.60 -4.74 -7.63
CA ASP A 146 -13.62 -4.35 -6.65
C ASP A 146 -13.20 -3.10 -5.87
N TYR A 147 -14.18 -2.31 -5.48
CA TYR A 147 -13.95 -1.15 -4.62
C TYR A 147 -13.96 -1.56 -3.15
N VAL A 148 -12.95 -1.12 -2.42
CA VAL A 148 -12.72 -1.48 -1.02
C VAL A 148 -12.25 -0.28 -0.21
N ASP A 149 -12.54 -0.32 1.08
CA ASP A 149 -11.92 0.53 2.08
C ASP A 149 -11.03 -0.35 2.96
N VAL A 150 -9.87 0.16 3.33
CA VAL A 150 -8.95 -0.54 4.25
C VAL A 150 -8.84 0.26 5.54
N MET A 151 -9.04 -0.42 6.66
CA MET A 151 -8.91 0.15 8.00
C MET A 151 -7.60 -0.31 8.66
#